data_ce4a631691d71f1a6ed14f3884791ff5
#
_entry.id   ce4a631691d71f1a6ed14f3884791ff5
#
_cell.length_a   1.000
_cell.length_b   1.000
_cell.length_c   1.000
_cell.angle_alpha   90.00
_cell.angle_beta   90.00
_cell.angle_gamma   90.00
#
_symmetry.space_group_name_H-M   'P 1'
#
loop_
_entity.id
_entity.type
_entity.pdbx_description
1 polymer ?
#
loop_
_entity_poly.entity_id
_entity_poly.type
_entity_poly.pdbx_seq_one_letter_code
_entity_poly.pdbx_strand_id
1 'polypeptide(L)'
;MQVIGDPNPDLYGNIFTNVRWKNLSLDVVFNYSLGNDVYNYQRRLLESGSRFHNQTTAMLSRWTHEGQETDIPRTYYLDTPGNSRFSDRWIEDGSYLRLKNVTLSYYFPIHTTYLQGITVWGAANNLLTFTKYLGADPEFSADNSVLSRGIDRGLLDPRTVISHWA
;
A
#
# COMPACT_ATOMS: atom_id res chain seq x y z
N MET A 1 -13.62 -26.39 -4.30
CA MET A 1 -13.37 -25.01 -3.84
C MET A 1 -11.88 -24.93 -3.57
N GLN A 2 -11.16 -24.00 -4.20
CA GLN A 2 -9.72 -23.84 -4.06
C GLN A 2 -9.45 -22.54 -3.30
N VAL A 3 -8.55 -22.57 -2.33
CA VAL A 3 -8.04 -21.34 -1.68
C VAL A 3 -7.06 -20.70 -2.67
N ILE A 4 -7.24 -19.42 -2.95
CA ILE A 4 -6.45 -18.67 -3.94
C ILE A 4 -5.62 -17.54 -3.31
N GLY A 5 -5.75 -17.30 -2.00
CA GLY A 5 -4.96 -16.33 -1.25
C GLY A 5 -5.32 -16.32 0.23
N ASP A 6 -4.42 -15.79 1.06
CA ASP A 6 -4.63 -15.57 2.50
C ASP A 6 -4.44 -14.08 2.84
N PRO A 7 -5.48 -13.39 3.34
CA PRO A 7 -5.37 -11.99 3.73
C PRO A 7 -4.61 -11.76 5.05
N ASN A 8 -4.26 -12.83 5.76
CA ASN A 8 -3.53 -12.71 7.01
C ASN A 8 -2.03 -12.67 6.75
N PRO A 9 -1.29 -11.72 7.35
CA PRO A 9 0.15 -11.68 7.19
C PRO A 9 0.82 -12.82 7.97
N ASP A 10 1.87 -13.40 7.38
CA ASP A 10 2.75 -14.36 8.04
C ASP A 10 3.59 -13.69 9.13
N LEU A 11 4.01 -12.46 8.88
CA LEU A 11 4.84 -11.68 9.78
C LEU A 11 4.47 -10.20 9.73
N TYR A 12 4.25 -9.60 10.88
CA TYR A 12 4.01 -8.16 11.00
C TYR A 12 4.59 -7.59 12.28
N GLY A 13 4.89 -6.30 12.28
CA GLY A 13 5.42 -5.65 13.46
C GLY A 13 5.95 -4.26 13.21
N ASN A 14 6.64 -3.75 14.24
CA ASN A 14 7.29 -2.44 14.22
C ASN A 14 8.75 -2.58 14.59
N ILE A 15 9.60 -1.79 13.93
CA ILE A 15 11.00 -1.59 14.29
C ILE A 15 11.15 -0.16 14.75
N PHE A 16 11.59 0.01 16.00
CA PHE A 16 11.87 1.31 16.59
C PHE A 16 13.36 1.50 16.75
N THR A 17 13.85 2.67 16.36
CA THR A 17 15.27 3.07 16.55
C THR A 17 15.32 4.47 17.09
N ASN A 18 16.08 4.66 18.18
CA ASN A 18 16.44 5.96 18.73
C ASN A 18 17.95 6.13 18.68
N VAL A 19 18.40 7.21 18.05
CA VAL A 19 19.80 7.58 17.94
C VAL A 19 20.01 8.93 18.62
N ARG A 20 20.90 8.98 19.61
CA ARG A 20 21.28 10.23 20.27
C ARG A 20 22.74 10.55 20.04
N TRP A 21 22.99 11.76 19.61
CA TRP A 21 24.32 12.28 19.44
C TRP A 21 24.41 13.70 20.02
N LYS A 22 25.11 13.83 21.18
CA LYS A 22 25.15 15.09 21.94
C LYS A 22 23.73 15.59 22.25
N ASN A 23 23.37 16.73 21.69
CA ASN A 23 22.06 17.39 21.87
C ASN A 23 21.04 17.03 20.79
N LEU A 24 21.42 16.22 19.80
CA LEU A 24 20.56 15.78 18.73
C LEU A 24 19.95 14.40 19.06
N SER A 25 18.66 14.23 18.86
CA SER A 25 17.97 12.94 18.95
C SER A 25 17.15 12.70 17.69
N LEU A 26 17.29 11.50 17.15
CA LEU A 26 16.55 11.01 16.00
C LEU A 26 15.78 9.77 16.42
N ASP A 27 14.46 9.81 16.30
CA ASP A 27 13.56 8.69 16.51
C ASP A 27 12.98 8.24 15.15
N VAL A 28 13.07 6.96 14.86
CA VAL A 28 12.58 6.38 13.61
C VAL A 28 11.74 5.15 13.92
N VAL A 29 10.56 5.07 13.33
CA VAL A 29 9.64 3.93 13.45
C VAL A 29 9.32 3.40 12.07
N PHE A 30 9.63 2.13 11.85
CA PHE A 30 9.16 1.37 10.70
C PHE A 30 8.03 0.44 11.10
N ASN A 31 7.04 0.32 10.23
CA ASN A 31 5.99 -0.69 10.30
C ASN A 31 6.13 -1.61 9.09
N TYR A 32 5.92 -2.91 9.28
CA TYR A 32 5.97 -3.89 8.19
C TYR A 32 4.86 -4.94 8.34
N SER A 33 4.41 -5.44 7.20
CA SER A 33 3.54 -6.60 7.05
C SER A 33 4.02 -7.40 5.85
N LEU A 34 4.16 -8.71 6.00
CA LEU A 34 4.71 -9.60 4.98
C LEU A 34 3.83 -10.84 4.84
N GLY A 35 3.63 -11.30 3.61
CA GLY A 35 2.95 -12.56 3.30
C GLY A 35 1.43 -12.48 3.25
N ASN A 36 0.84 -11.29 3.29
CA ASN A 36 -0.60 -11.14 3.13
C ASN A 36 -1.00 -10.90 1.67
N ASP A 37 -2.05 -11.56 1.24
CA ASP A 37 -2.66 -11.37 -0.07
C ASP A 37 -3.80 -10.36 -0.01
N VAL A 38 -3.91 -9.57 -1.08
CA VAL A 38 -4.93 -8.54 -1.25
C VAL A 38 -5.70 -8.77 -2.53
N TYR A 39 -7.02 -8.85 -2.42
CA TYR A 39 -7.91 -8.83 -3.56
C TYR A 39 -8.17 -7.39 -4.00
N ASN A 40 -7.54 -6.97 -5.12
CA ASN A 40 -7.66 -5.63 -5.68
C ASN A 40 -8.95 -5.51 -6.52
N TYR A 41 -10.07 -5.22 -5.83
CA TYR A 41 -11.38 -5.06 -6.47
C TYR A 41 -11.43 -3.84 -7.38
N GLN A 42 -10.70 -2.77 -7.04
CA GLN A 42 -10.63 -1.57 -7.87
C GLN A 42 -9.95 -1.87 -9.22
N ARG A 43 -8.82 -2.58 -9.21
CA ARG A 43 -8.15 -3.03 -10.42
C ARG A 43 -9.06 -3.91 -11.27
N ARG A 44 -9.78 -4.84 -10.66
CA ARG A 44 -10.78 -5.66 -11.35
C ARG A 44 -11.80 -4.80 -12.10
N LEU A 45 -12.33 -3.74 -11.50
CA LEU A 45 -13.29 -2.85 -12.15
C LEU A 45 -12.66 -2.09 -13.32
N LEU A 46 -11.45 -1.57 -13.14
CA LEU A 46 -10.74 -0.74 -14.13
C LEU A 46 -10.16 -1.56 -15.28
N GLU A 47 -9.90 -2.86 -15.07
CA GLU A 47 -9.32 -3.76 -16.08
C GLU A 47 -10.30 -4.82 -16.60
N SER A 48 -11.56 -4.77 -16.22
CA SER A 48 -12.57 -5.70 -16.74
C SER A 48 -12.90 -5.48 -18.21
N GLY A 49 -12.82 -4.24 -18.68
CA GLY A 49 -13.26 -3.86 -20.03
C GLY A 49 -14.72 -4.22 -20.36
N SER A 50 -15.55 -4.47 -19.33
CA SER A 50 -16.92 -4.94 -19.48
C SER A 50 -17.94 -3.83 -19.69
N ARG A 51 -17.56 -2.59 -19.39
CA ARG A 51 -18.41 -1.40 -19.48
C ARG A 51 -17.60 -0.19 -19.92
N PHE A 52 -18.29 0.90 -20.27
CA PHE A 52 -17.69 2.19 -20.64
C PHE A 52 -17.32 2.98 -19.38
N HIS A 53 -16.33 2.51 -18.65
CA HIS A 53 -15.72 3.18 -17.50
C HIS A 53 -14.28 3.59 -17.83
N ASN A 54 -13.70 4.43 -16.99
CA ASN A 54 -12.26 4.67 -17.01
C ASN A 54 -11.52 3.34 -16.82
N GLN A 55 -10.40 3.22 -17.52
CA GLN A 55 -9.57 2.01 -17.53
C GLN A 55 -8.13 2.37 -17.18
N THR A 56 -7.38 1.41 -16.67
CA THR A 56 -5.93 1.58 -16.49
C THR A 56 -5.22 1.55 -17.85
N THR A 57 -4.02 2.10 -17.88
CA THR A 57 -3.15 2.04 -19.09
C THR A 57 -2.75 0.61 -19.44
N ALA A 58 -2.79 -0.33 -18.49
CA ALA A 58 -2.56 -1.75 -18.73
C ALA A 58 -3.51 -2.31 -19.81
N MET A 59 -4.73 -1.78 -19.92
CA MET A 59 -5.71 -2.22 -20.93
C MET A 59 -5.29 -1.90 -22.38
N LEU A 60 -4.27 -1.08 -22.59
CA LEU A 60 -3.69 -0.85 -23.91
C LEU A 60 -2.99 -2.11 -24.43
N SER A 61 -2.49 -2.98 -23.54
CA SER A 61 -1.82 -4.24 -23.86
C SER A 61 -2.80 -5.42 -23.98
N ARG A 62 -4.12 -5.20 -23.95
CA ARG A 62 -5.11 -6.28 -24.07
C ARG A 62 -4.96 -7.03 -25.39
N TRP A 63 -5.35 -8.29 -25.38
CA TRP A 63 -5.37 -9.11 -26.59
C TRP A 63 -6.31 -8.51 -27.66
N THR A 64 -5.82 -8.36 -28.89
CA THR A 64 -6.56 -7.78 -30.03
C THR A 64 -6.53 -8.64 -31.28
N HIS A 65 -5.47 -9.45 -31.49
CA HIS A 65 -5.28 -10.25 -32.69
C HIS A 65 -4.52 -11.55 -32.39
N GLU A 66 -4.67 -12.52 -33.29
CA GLU A 66 -3.96 -13.81 -33.20
C GLU A 66 -2.44 -13.62 -33.26
N GLY A 67 -1.73 -14.40 -32.46
CA GLY A 67 -0.25 -14.32 -32.33
C GLY A 67 0.24 -13.27 -31.34
N GLN A 68 -0.64 -12.47 -30.74
CA GLN A 68 -0.26 -11.54 -29.68
C GLN A 68 -0.13 -12.29 -28.35
N GLU A 69 1.03 -12.17 -27.71
CA GLU A 69 1.27 -12.65 -26.33
C GLU A 69 0.95 -11.54 -25.32
N THR A 70 0.01 -11.79 -24.41
CA THR A 70 -0.38 -10.83 -23.39
C THR A 70 -1.15 -11.53 -22.26
N ASP A 71 -0.97 -11.05 -21.03
CA ASP A 71 -1.69 -11.53 -19.85
C ASP A 71 -3.11 -10.92 -19.73
N ILE A 72 -3.44 -9.93 -20.57
CA ILE A 72 -4.72 -9.23 -20.51
C ILE A 72 -5.62 -9.74 -21.63
N PRO A 73 -6.73 -10.42 -21.29
CA PRO A 73 -7.62 -10.99 -22.28
C PRO A 73 -8.34 -9.92 -23.10
N ARG A 74 -8.94 -10.39 -24.20
CA ARG A 74 -9.82 -9.56 -25.02
C ARG A 74 -11.00 -9.05 -24.20
N THR A 75 -11.35 -7.79 -24.41
CA THR A 75 -12.52 -7.16 -23.75
C THR A 75 -13.81 -7.55 -24.45
N TYR A 76 -14.85 -7.80 -23.66
CA TYR A 76 -16.20 -8.07 -24.14
C TYR A 76 -17.18 -7.21 -23.35
N TYR A 77 -18.09 -6.57 -24.06
CA TYR A 77 -19.18 -5.83 -23.43
C TYR A 77 -20.02 -6.80 -22.57
N LEU A 78 -20.34 -6.38 -21.35
CA LEU A 78 -20.99 -7.17 -20.30
C LEU A 78 -20.23 -8.43 -19.85
N ASP A 79 -18.97 -8.57 -20.23
CA ASP A 79 -18.10 -9.69 -19.81
C ASP A 79 -18.73 -11.07 -20.02
N THR A 80 -19.28 -11.31 -21.20
CA THR A 80 -19.95 -12.60 -21.55
C THR A 80 -19.05 -13.82 -21.28
N PRO A 81 -17.73 -13.81 -21.55
CA PRO A 81 -16.84 -14.92 -21.21
C PRO A 81 -16.55 -15.04 -19.72
N GLY A 82 -16.76 -13.98 -18.94
CA GLY A 82 -16.49 -13.96 -17.51
C GLY A 82 -15.04 -13.75 -17.13
N ASN A 83 -14.28 -12.98 -17.91
CA ASN A 83 -12.87 -12.68 -17.67
C ASN A 83 -12.63 -11.88 -16.38
N SER A 84 -13.64 -11.16 -15.90
CA SER A 84 -13.59 -10.37 -14.67
C SER A 84 -14.17 -11.10 -13.44
N ARG A 85 -14.39 -12.42 -13.52
CA ARG A 85 -14.82 -13.21 -12.36
C ARG A 85 -13.77 -13.17 -11.27
N PHE A 86 -14.19 -13.50 -10.04
CA PHE A 86 -13.31 -13.68 -8.92
C PHE A 86 -12.27 -14.76 -9.24
N SER A 87 -10.98 -14.38 -9.26
CA SER A 87 -9.87 -15.26 -9.60
C SER A 87 -8.57 -14.74 -8.99
N ASP A 88 -7.52 -15.53 -9.05
CA ASP A 88 -6.15 -15.21 -8.66
C ASP A 88 -5.55 -14.01 -9.42
N ARG A 89 -6.01 -13.75 -10.64
CA ARG A 89 -5.61 -12.58 -11.43
C ARG A 89 -5.71 -11.25 -10.68
N TRP A 90 -6.63 -11.15 -9.72
CA TRP A 90 -6.93 -9.94 -8.97
C TRP A 90 -6.33 -9.97 -7.57
N ILE A 91 -5.59 -11.03 -7.25
CA ILE A 91 -4.87 -11.16 -5.99
C ILE A 91 -3.46 -10.66 -6.17
N GLU A 92 -3.04 -9.81 -5.26
CA GLU A 92 -1.73 -9.17 -5.25
C GLU A 92 -1.05 -9.35 -3.90
N ASP A 93 0.28 -9.33 -3.91
CA ASP A 93 1.08 -9.31 -2.69
C ASP A 93 0.87 -7.97 -1.96
N GLY A 94 0.23 -8.01 -0.81
CA GLY A 94 -0.01 -6.87 0.06
C GLY A 94 1.14 -6.55 1.02
N SER A 95 2.28 -7.20 0.87
CA SER A 95 3.44 -6.96 1.71
C SER A 95 3.96 -5.54 1.58
N TYR A 96 4.35 -4.94 2.71
CA TYR A 96 4.90 -3.59 2.72
C TYR A 96 5.88 -3.35 3.87
N LEU A 97 6.75 -2.38 3.67
CA LEU A 97 7.58 -1.74 4.69
C LEU A 97 7.32 -0.23 4.65
N ARG A 98 6.90 0.34 5.77
CA ARG A 98 6.54 1.76 5.87
C ARG A 98 7.39 2.48 6.89
N LEU A 99 7.92 3.63 6.49
CA LEU A 99 8.52 4.61 7.41
C LEU A 99 7.38 5.39 8.09
N LYS A 100 6.93 4.89 9.24
CA LYS A 100 5.72 5.35 9.94
C LYS A 100 5.90 6.71 10.60
N ASN A 101 7.05 6.91 11.25
CA ASN A 101 7.37 8.15 11.94
C ASN A 101 8.87 8.41 11.90
N VAL A 102 9.22 9.67 11.69
CA VAL A 102 10.58 10.19 11.90
C VAL A 102 10.47 11.46 12.72
N THR A 103 11.12 11.49 13.85
CA THR A 103 11.18 12.68 14.72
C THR A 103 12.62 13.07 14.93
N LEU A 104 12.96 14.30 14.58
CA LEU A 104 14.27 14.89 14.83
C LEU A 104 14.09 15.98 15.89
N SER A 105 14.89 15.91 16.97
CA SER A 105 14.87 16.89 18.04
C SER A 105 16.26 17.37 18.37
N TYR A 106 16.39 18.64 18.67
CA TYR A 106 17.63 19.26 19.11
C TYR A 106 17.41 20.05 20.38
N TYR A 107 18.25 19.78 21.40
CA TYR A 107 18.25 20.48 22.68
C TYR A 107 19.32 21.57 22.69
N PHE A 108 18.90 22.82 22.86
CA PHE A 108 19.75 23.98 23.05
C PHE A 108 19.93 24.21 24.55
N PRO A 109 21.09 23.93 25.15
CA PRO A 109 21.35 24.25 26.54
C PRO A 109 21.50 25.79 26.70
N ILE A 110 20.60 26.38 27.49
CA ILE A 110 20.61 27.80 27.83
C ILE A 110 20.68 27.89 29.35
N HIS A 111 21.70 28.55 29.85
CA HIS A 111 21.89 28.73 31.30
C HIS A 111 21.53 30.15 31.70
N THR A 112 20.24 30.42 31.91
CA THR A 112 19.76 31.68 32.50
C THR A 112 19.00 31.39 33.79
N THR A 113 18.73 32.41 34.60
CA THR A 113 18.02 32.27 35.89
C THR A 113 16.61 31.68 35.71
N TYR A 114 16.02 31.86 34.52
CA TYR A 114 14.58 31.46 34.26
C TYR A 114 14.46 30.35 33.22
N LEU A 115 15.52 29.99 32.47
CA LEU A 115 15.45 29.05 31.35
C LEU A 115 16.68 28.14 31.40
N GLN A 116 16.44 26.81 31.46
CA GLN A 116 17.52 25.81 31.51
C GLN A 116 17.86 25.24 30.13
N GLY A 117 16.96 25.43 29.16
CA GLY A 117 17.17 25.01 27.79
C GLY A 117 15.90 25.09 26.94
N ILE A 118 16.07 24.98 25.63
CA ILE A 118 14.99 24.94 24.64
C ILE A 118 15.18 23.68 23.80
N THR A 119 14.12 22.90 23.66
CA THR A 119 14.08 21.78 22.69
C THR A 119 13.25 22.19 21.49
N VAL A 120 13.85 22.08 20.31
CA VAL A 120 13.16 22.25 19.02
C VAL A 120 13.06 20.87 18.39
N TRP A 121 11.89 20.52 17.89
CA TRP A 121 11.68 19.24 17.24
C TRP A 121 10.80 19.38 15.99
N GLY A 122 10.99 18.46 15.05
CA GLY A 122 10.16 18.28 13.88
C GLY A 122 9.83 16.80 13.72
N ALA A 123 8.60 16.50 13.37
CA ALA A 123 8.16 15.13 13.13
C ALA A 123 7.45 15.01 11.78
N ALA A 124 7.67 13.89 11.11
CA ALA A 124 6.99 13.55 9.89
C ALA A 124 6.45 12.12 9.98
N ASN A 125 5.20 11.93 9.52
CA ASN A 125 4.51 10.66 9.58
C ASN A 125 4.26 10.11 8.19
N ASN A 126 4.30 8.77 8.04
CA ASN A 126 3.99 8.05 6.82
C ASN A 126 4.77 8.58 5.60
N LEU A 127 6.07 8.83 5.75
CA LEU A 127 6.89 9.46 4.71
C LEU A 127 7.08 8.59 3.48
N LEU A 128 7.32 7.30 3.66
CA LEU A 128 7.65 6.37 2.58
C LEU A 128 6.99 5.03 2.84
N THR A 129 6.47 4.42 1.78
CA THR A 129 5.97 3.04 1.79
C THR A 129 6.61 2.28 0.63
N PHE A 130 7.25 1.16 0.94
CA PHE A 130 7.83 0.24 -0.04
C PHE A 130 6.89 -0.94 -0.18
N THR A 131 6.33 -1.15 -1.36
CA THR A 131 5.38 -2.23 -1.65
C THR A 131 5.38 -2.57 -3.14
N LYS A 132 4.95 -3.78 -3.46
CA LYS A 132 4.65 -4.20 -4.85
C LYS A 132 3.16 -4.11 -5.16
N TYR A 133 2.35 -3.78 -4.17
CA TYR A 133 0.92 -3.64 -4.33
C TYR A 133 0.57 -2.48 -5.28
N LEU A 134 -0.30 -2.73 -6.26
CA LEU A 134 -0.67 -1.75 -7.29
C LEU A 134 -1.81 -0.81 -6.87
N GLY A 135 -2.43 -1.05 -5.72
CA GLY A 135 -3.46 -0.17 -5.16
C GLY A 135 -2.88 1.07 -4.47
N ALA A 136 -3.76 1.89 -3.92
CA ALA A 136 -3.39 3.17 -3.33
C ALA A 136 -2.63 3.05 -2.01
N ASP A 137 -2.97 2.10 -1.15
CA ASP A 137 -2.32 1.88 0.16
C ASP A 137 -2.44 0.40 0.55
N PRO A 138 -1.33 -0.32 0.81
CA PRO A 138 -1.38 -1.70 1.26
C PRO A 138 -1.87 -1.85 2.72
N GLU A 139 -1.79 -0.80 3.54
CA GLU A 139 -2.33 -0.75 4.92
C GLU A 139 -3.77 -0.23 4.88
N PHE A 140 -4.70 -1.03 4.37
CA PHE A 140 -6.10 -0.66 4.33
C PHE A 140 -6.97 -1.59 5.20
N SER A 141 -8.12 -1.06 5.61
CA SER A 141 -9.23 -1.84 6.15
C SER A 141 -10.50 -1.36 5.44
N ALA A 142 -11.02 -2.19 4.54
CA ALA A 142 -12.18 -1.82 3.72
C ALA A 142 -13.44 -1.55 4.55
N ASP A 143 -13.58 -2.25 5.67
CA ASP A 143 -14.57 -2.01 6.72
C ASP A 143 -14.15 -2.74 8.02
N ASN A 144 -14.95 -2.62 9.07
CA ASN A 144 -14.71 -3.30 10.35
C ASN A 144 -15.15 -4.78 10.35
N SER A 145 -15.54 -5.32 9.20
CA SER A 145 -15.97 -6.71 9.08
C SER A 145 -14.78 -7.64 8.84
N VAL A 146 -14.72 -8.71 9.59
CA VAL A 146 -13.72 -9.77 9.40
C VAL A 146 -13.84 -10.41 8.00
N LEU A 147 -15.07 -10.42 7.44
CA LEU A 147 -15.35 -11.01 6.12
C LEU A 147 -14.84 -10.15 4.94
N SER A 148 -14.53 -8.89 5.17
CA SER A 148 -14.02 -7.96 4.15
C SER A 148 -12.50 -7.76 4.24
N ARG A 149 -11.83 -8.50 5.12
CA ARG A 149 -10.37 -8.42 5.27
C ARG A 149 -9.69 -8.81 3.95
N GLY A 150 -8.67 -8.06 3.55
CA GLY A 150 -7.92 -8.31 2.32
C GLY A 150 -8.65 -7.94 1.03
N ILE A 151 -9.80 -7.24 1.08
CA ILE A 151 -10.50 -6.75 -0.10
C ILE A 151 -10.33 -5.24 -0.20
N ASP A 152 -9.59 -4.77 -1.21
CA ASP A 152 -9.47 -3.34 -1.51
C ASP A 152 -10.56 -2.91 -2.51
N ARG A 153 -11.48 -2.08 -2.04
CA ARG A 153 -12.56 -1.49 -2.85
C ARG A 153 -12.21 -0.11 -3.41
N GLY A 154 -11.03 0.40 -3.11
CA GLY A 154 -10.60 1.74 -3.54
C GLY A 154 -11.39 2.88 -2.90
N LEU A 155 -12.02 2.65 -1.75
CA LEU A 155 -12.86 3.64 -1.06
C LEU A 155 -12.11 4.41 0.04
N LEU A 156 -10.83 4.10 0.25
CA LEU A 156 -10.02 4.72 1.28
C LEU A 156 -9.12 5.80 0.69
N ASP A 157 -9.02 6.91 1.39
CA ASP A 157 -8.04 7.95 1.07
C ASP A 157 -6.62 7.40 1.29
N PRO A 158 -5.73 7.54 0.31
CA PRO A 158 -4.34 7.17 0.48
C PRO A 158 -3.71 8.02 1.57
N ARG A 159 -3.23 7.37 2.65
CA ARG A 159 -2.64 8.05 3.81
C ARG A 159 -1.14 8.34 3.64
N THR A 160 -0.57 8.03 2.47
CA THR A 160 0.88 8.04 2.25
C THR A 160 1.28 8.46 0.85
N VAL A 161 2.47 9.04 0.74
CA VAL A 161 3.18 9.13 -0.53
C VAL A 161 3.77 7.75 -0.81
N ILE A 162 3.31 7.08 -1.87
CA ILE A 162 3.80 5.77 -2.28
C ILE A 162 4.89 5.98 -3.31
N SER A 163 6.09 5.46 -3.04
CA SER A 163 7.13 5.31 -4.05
C SER A 163 7.14 3.86 -4.54
N HIS A 164 6.71 3.66 -5.79
CA HIS A 164 6.84 2.36 -6.45
C HIS A 164 8.25 2.25 -7.03
N TRP A 165 8.95 1.20 -6.65
CA TRP A 165 10.20 0.80 -7.31
C TRP A 165 9.88 -0.41 -8.20
N ALA A 166 10.09 -0.24 -9.49
CA ALA A 166 9.98 -1.31 -10.48
C ALA A 166 11.25 -2.17 -10.45
#